data_59d057cf6ba03e93feee3fb90acf565e
#
_entry.id   59d057cf6ba03e93feee3fb90acf565e
#
_cell.length_a   1.000
_cell.length_b   1.000
_cell.length_c   1.000
_cell.angle_alpha   90.00
_cell.angle_beta   90.00
_cell.angle_gamma   90.00
#
_symmetry.space_group_name_H-M   'P 1'
#
loop_
_entity.id
_entity.type
_entity.pdbx_description
1 polymer ?
#
loop_
_entity_poly.entity_id
_entity_poly.type
_entity_poly.pdbx_seq_one_letter_code
_entity_poly.pdbx_strand_id
1 'polypeptide(L)'
;METAQWTATGSGCCIVAESAEGPFITHVTTGRIIDKGITDANNMGAAMAAAAYDTLCALFRDTQTKPEDYDLIVTGDLGKLGHRIVSDFFARDGLPLGARYTDCGLLLYDIEAQDMHCGGSGCGCSASVLCGYLLRGMREGRWQRMIFAPTGALLSPTTTLQGESIPGICHALILSNQKEV
;
A
#
# COMPACT_ATOMS: atom_id res chain seq x y z
N MET A 1 -20.50 -8.49 -3.61
CA MET A 1 -20.26 -7.15 -4.22
C MET A 1 -18.78 -7.10 -4.61
N GLU A 2 -18.45 -6.90 -5.87
CA GLU A 2 -17.09 -7.05 -6.39
C GLU A 2 -16.05 -6.10 -5.78
N THR A 3 -16.48 -4.96 -5.25
CA THR A 3 -15.62 -3.96 -4.61
C THR A 3 -15.44 -4.18 -3.11
N ALA A 4 -16.23 -5.08 -2.52
CA ALA A 4 -16.17 -5.33 -1.07
C ALA A 4 -14.85 -5.97 -0.67
N GLN A 5 -14.31 -5.51 0.46
CA GLN A 5 -13.10 -6.03 1.07
C GLN A 5 -13.42 -6.64 2.43
N TRP A 6 -12.66 -7.64 2.83
CA TRP A 6 -12.82 -8.30 4.12
C TRP A 6 -11.86 -7.72 5.16
N THR A 7 -12.40 -7.36 6.32
CA THR A 7 -11.56 -6.85 7.41
C THR A 7 -10.59 -7.92 7.89
N ALA A 8 -9.30 -7.60 7.85
CA ALA A 8 -8.26 -8.46 8.36
C ALA A 8 -8.29 -8.49 9.89
N THR A 9 -8.45 -9.66 10.47
CA THR A 9 -8.29 -9.87 11.92
C THR A 9 -6.82 -10.18 12.19
N GLY A 10 -6.07 -9.19 12.63
CA GLY A 10 -4.64 -9.33 12.87
C GLY A 10 -4.01 -8.04 13.38
N SER A 11 -2.76 -8.15 13.75
CA SER A 11 -1.93 -7.02 14.17
C SER A 11 -0.48 -7.25 13.79
N GLY A 12 0.31 -6.18 13.77
CA GLY A 12 1.74 -6.23 13.58
C GLY A 12 2.40 -5.18 14.47
N CYS A 13 3.59 -5.51 14.98
CA CYS A 13 4.39 -4.60 15.77
C CYS A 13 5.85 -4.69 15.32
N CYS A 14 6.46 -3.55 15.06
CA CYS A 14 7.86 -3.42 14.73
C CYS A 14 8.55 -2.50 15.73
N ILE A 15 9.75 -2.86 16.15
CA ILE A 15 10.62 -1.95 16.88
C ILE A 15 11.48 -1.23 15.84
N VAL A 16 11.44 0.09 15.84
CA VAL A 16 12.34 0.94 15.05
C VAL A 16 13.45 1.42 15.97
N ALA A 17 14.67 1.11 15.61
CA ALA A 17 15.85 1.46 16.40
C ALA A 17 17.05 1.72 15.48
N GLU A 18 18.05 2.41 16.00
CA GLU A 18 19.36 2.44 15.35
C GLU A 18 20.00 1.05 15.43
N SER A 19 20.35 0.48 14.26
CA SER A 19 20.88 -0.89 14.18
C SER A 19 21.98 -0.97 13.14
N ALA A 20 22.88 -1.95 13.33
CA ALA A 20 23.87 -2.35 12.33
C ALA A 20 23.33 -3.41 11.36
N GLU A 21 22.17 -4.02 11.66
CA GLU A 21 21.55 -5.08 10.86
C GLU A 21 20.22 -4.60 10.29
N GLY A 22 20.01 -4.81 8.97
CA GLY A 22 18.79 -4.45 8.26
C GLY A 22 17.61 -5.41 8.50
N PRO A 23 16.49 -5.17 7.82
CA PRO A 23 16.29 -4.13 6.83
C PRO A 23 16.22 -2.73 7.41
N PHE A 24 16.76 -1.75 6.68
CA PHE A 24 16.82 -0.35 7.08
C PHE A 24 15.70 0.45 6.42
N ILE A 25 15.16 1.44 7.13
CA ILE A 25 14.35 2.51 6.52
C ILE A 25 15.34 3.54 5.97
N THR A 26 15.45 3.65 4.66
CA THR A 26 16.39 4.58 4.01
C THR A 26 15.74 5.89 3.64
N HIS A 27 14.46 5.87 3.25
CA HIS A 27 13.70 7.06 2.89
C HIS A 27 12.27 6.98 3.42
N VAL A 28 11.69 8.14 3.68
CA VAL A 28 10.30 8.31 4.08
C VAL A 28 9.68 9.41 3.22
N THR A 29 8.54 9.12 2.61
CA THR A 29 7.73 10.10 1.89
C THR A 29 6.43 10.30 2.63
N THR A 30 6.23 11.51 3.15
CA THR A 30 4.96 11.89 3.77
C THR A 30 3.96 12.25 2.68
N GLY A 31 2.89 11.47 2.58
CA GLY A 31 1.82 11.76 1.64
C GLY A 31 0.88 12.85 2.15
N ARG A 32 0.06 13.35 1.25
CA ARG A 32 -0.99 14.35 1.52
C ARG A 32 -2.37 13.71 1.41
N ILE A 33 -3.35 14.34 2.01
CA ILE A 33 -4.75 13.94 1.90
C ILE A 33 -5.23 14.27 0.48
N ILE A 34 -5.81 13.27 -0.19
CA ILE A 34 -6.39 13.40 -1.53
C ILE A 34 -7.87 13.03 -1.46
N ASP A 35 -8.72 13.94 -1.90
CA ASP A 35 -10.14 13.70 -2.05
C ASP A 35 -10.55 13.80 -3.52
N LYS A 36 -11.13 12.73 -4.04
CA LYS A 36 -11.64 12.63 -5.41
C LYS A 36 -13.17 12.55 -5.48
N GLY A 37 -13.85 12.90 -4.40
CA GLY A 37 -15.30 12.91 -4.35
C GLY A 37 -15.92 11.51 -4.33
N ILE A 38 -15.20 10.48 -3.95
CA ILE A 38 -15.75 9.13 -3.79
C ILE A 38 -16.61 9.09 -2.54
N THR A 39 -17.88 8.72 -2.69
CA THR A 39 -18.88 8.64 -1.61
C THR A 39 -19.31 7.21 -1.28
N ASP A 40 -18.94 6.23 -2.13
CA ASP A 40 -19.29 4.83 -1.93
C ASP A 40 -18.39 4.17 -0.88
N ALA A 41 -18.93 3.97 0.32
CA ALA A 41 -18.24 3.31 1.43
C ALA A 41 -17.83 1.85 1.15
N ASN A 42 -18.43 1.21 0.14
CA ASN A 42 -18.05 -0.15 -0.28
C ASN A 42 -16.91 -0.15 -1.31
N ASN A 43 -16.37 1.00 -1.65
CA ASN A 43 -15.31 1.15 -2.65
C ASN A 43 -14.10 1.92 -2.10
N MET A 44 -13.55 1.41 -1.02
CA MET A 44 -12.40 2.01 -0.34
C MET A 44 -11.15 2.04 -1.21
N GLY A 45 -10.94 1.02 -2.03
CA GLY A 45 -9.81 0.98 -2.96
C GLY A 45 -9.78 2.15 -3.92
N ALA A 46 -10.93 2.55 -4.49
CA ALA A 46 -11.01 3.73 -5.35
C ALA A 46 -10.76 5.03 -4.58
N ALA A 47 -11.25 5.14 -3.34
CA ALA A 47 -11.02 6.32 -2.50
C ALA A 47 -9.54 6.55 -2.19
N MET A 48 -8.78 5.47 -1.93
CA MET A 48 -7.37 5.54 -1.55
C MET A 48 -6.40 5.54 -2.74
N ALA A 49 -6.80 5.02 -3.91
CA ALA A 49 -5.90 4.82 -5.06
C ALA A 49 -5.21 6.11 -5.52
N ALA A 50 -5.93 7.25 -5.52
CA ALA A 50 -5.35 8.53 -5.93
C ALA A 50 -4.28 9.03 -4.96
N ALA A 51 -4.43 8.76 -3.65
CA ALA A 51 -3.43 9.12 -2.65
C ALA A 51 -2.19 8.22 -2.77
N ALA A 52 -2.36 6.92 -3.02
CA ALA A 52 -1.26 6.01 -3.27
C ALA A 52 -0.46 6.42 -4.51
N TYR A 53 -1.15 6.72 -5.61
CA TYR A 53 -0.51 7.21 -6.83
C TYR A 53 0.28 8.51 -6.60
N ASP A 54 -0.32 9.52 -5.96
CA ASP A 54 0.33 10.81 -5.67
C ASP A 54 1.61 10.61 -4.82
N THR A 55 1.54 9.80 -3.78
CA THR A 55 2.68 9.52 -2.89
C THR A 55 3.80 8.76 -3.59
N LEU A 56 3.48 7.74 -4.39
CA LEU A 56 4.48 7.01 -5.16
C LEU A 56 5.13 7.90 -6.23
N CYS A 57 4.39 8.77 -6.91
CA CYS A 57 4.95 9.76 -7.83
C CYS A 57 5.90 10.73 -7.11
N ALA A 58 5.51 11.21 -5.93
CA ALA A 58 6.37 12.06 -5.12
C ALA A 58 7.66 11.32 -4.71
N LEU A 59 7.55 10.09 -4.23
CA LEU A 59 8.70 9.26 -3.85
C LEU A 59 9.67 9.10 -5.03
N PHE A 60 9.21 8.66 -6.19
CA PHE A 60 10.07 8.45 -7.37
C PHE A 60 10.76 9.75 -7.82
N ARG A 61 10.02 10.87 -7.82
CA ARG A 61 10.57 12.17 -8.16
C ARG A 61 11.65 12.64 -7.16
N ASP A 62 11.36 12.53 -5.88
CA ASP A 62 12.19 13.10 -4.82
C ASP A 62 13.45 12.27 -4.58
N THR A 63 13.37 10.95 -4.79
CA THR A 63 14.52 10.03 -4.73
C THR A 63 15.23 9.85 -6.08
N GLN A 64 14.70 10.43 -7.17
CA GLN A 64 15.19 10.25 -8.54
C GLN A 64 15.29 8.78 -8.95
N THR A 65 14.36 7.97 -8.47
CA THR A 65 14.24 6.53 -8.78
C THR A 65 13.03 6.25 -9.65
N LYS A 66 12.95 5.02 -10.13
CA LYS A 66 11.84 4.52 -10.95
C LYS A 66 11.44 3.12 -10.47
N PRO A 67 10.29 2.59 -10.92
CA PRO A 67 9.81 1.28 -10.46
C PRO A 67 10.84 0.16 -10.57
N GLU A 68 11.67 0.16 -11.62
CA GLU A 68 12.66 -0.88 -11.89
C GLU A 68 13.79 -0.95 -10.85
N ASP A 69 13.99 0.10 -10.06
CA ASP A 69 15.01 0.18 -9.01
C ASP A 69 14.61 -0.57 -7.72
N TYR A 70 13.43 -1.19 -7.72
CA TYR A 70 12.88 -1.93 -6.59
C TYR A 70 12.50 -3.35 -6.96
N ASP A 71 12.76 -4.29 -6.05
CA ASP A 71 12.33 -5.68 -6.21
C ASP A 71 10.83 -5.83 -5.96
N LEU A 72 10.27 -4.99 -5.08
CA LEU A 72 8.87 -5.05 -4.71
C LEU A 72 8.33 -3.65 -4.35
N ILE A 73 7.11 -3.38 -4.78
CA ILE A 73 6.34 -2.19 -4.41
C ILE A 73 5.02 -2.69 -3.84
N VAL A 74 4.71 -2.31 -2.59
CA VAL A 74 3.53 -2.84 -1.89
C VAL A 74 2.70 -1.70 -1.32
N THR A 75 1.44 -1.64 -1.73
CA THR A 75 0.45 -0.76 -1.10
C THR A 75 -0.27 -1.44 0.07
N GLY A 76 -1.05 -0.69 0.81
CA GLY A 76 -1.68 -1.13 2.06
C GLY A 76 -2.83 -2.11 1.87
N ASP A 77 -4.00 -1.59 1.58
CA ASP A 77 -5.23 -2.37 1.48
C ASP A 77 -6.16 -1.81 0.38
N LEU A 78 -5.57 -1.50 -0.77
CA LEU A 78 -6.30 -1.05 -1.95
C LEU A 78 -7.20 -2.16 -2.54
N GLY A 79 -6.84 -3.42 -2.36
CA GLY A 79 -7.51 -4.57 -2.94
C GLY A 79 -7.42 -4.59 -4.47
N LYS A 80 -8.12 -5.54 -5.11
CA LYS A 80 -8.06 -5.74 -6.58
C LYS A 80 -8.35 -4.45 -7.36
N LEU A 81 -9.39 -3.73 -6.99
CA LEU A 81 -9.81 -2.55 -7.75
C LEU A 81 -8.83 -1.39 -7.58
N GLY A 82 -8.47 -1.02 -6.36
CA GLY A 82 -7.54 0.09 -6.13
C GLY A 82 -6.13 -0.21 -6.65
N HIS A 83 -5.65 -1.45 -6.51
CA HIS A 83 -4.41 -1.91 -7.13
C HIS A 83 -4.42 -1.71 -8.66
N ARG A 84 -5.52 -2.10 -9.33
CA ARG A 84 -5.69 -1.91 -10.76
C ARG A 84 -5.69 -0.43 -11.14
N ILE A 85 -6.43 0.42 -10.41
CA ILE A 85 -6.48 1.87 -10.68
C ILE A 85 -5.07 2.49 -10.60
N VAL A 86 -4.29 2.16 -9.58
CA VAL A 86 -2.89 2.65 -9.46
C VAL A 86 -2.03 2.14 -10.61
N SER A 87 -2.14 0.85 -10.95
CA SER A 87 -1.42 0.26 -12.09
C SER A 87 -1.74 0.97 -13.41
N ASP A 88 -3.03 1.26 -13.65
CA ASP A 88 -3.49 1.94 -14.87
C ASP A 88 -2.98 3.40 -14.93
N PHE A 89 -2.92 4.10 -13.78
CA PHE A 89 -2.38 5.45 -13.72
C PHE A 89 -0.89 5.47 -14.09
N PHE A 90 -0.08 4.61 -13.51
CA PHE A 90 1.33 4.51 -13.81
C PHE A 90 1.60 4.04 -15.25
N ALA A 91 0.82 3.09 -15.76
CA ALA A 91 0.93 2.65 -17.16
C ALA A 91 0.64 3.79 -18.14
N ARG A 92 -0.39 4.61 -17.87
CA ARG A 92 -0.73 5.78 -18.69
C ARG A 92 0.38 6.83 -18.70
N ASP A 93 1.10 6.98 -17.58
CA ASP A 93 2.21 7.93 -17.47
C ASP A 93 3.53 7.38 -18.04
N GLY A 94 3.52 6.16 -18.62
CA GLY A 94 4.69 5.52 -19.19
C GLY A 94 5.69 4.95 -18.17
N LEU A 95 5.25 4.77 -16.94
CA LEU A 95 6.04 4.20 -15.82
C LEU A 95 5.37 2.94 -15.24
N PRO A 96 5.16 1.87 -16.03
CA PRO A 96 4.40 0.72 -15.57
C PRO A 96 5.07 0.04 -14.37
N LEU A 97 4.30 -0.19 -13.30
CA LEU A 97 4.80 -0.85 -12.09
C LEU A 97 5.11 -2.35 -12.32
N GLY A 98 4.38 -2.98 -13.24
CA GLY A 98 4.63 -4.38 -13.64
C GLY A 98 4.39 -5.40 -12.54
N ALA A 99 5.04 -6.56 -12.66
CA ALA A 99 4.89 -7.68 -11.73
C ALA A 99 5.50 -7.44 -10.34
N ARG A 100 6.26 -6.36 -10.16
CA ARG A 100 6.82 -5.98 -8.86
C ARG A 100 5.83 -5.24 -7.96
N TYR A 101 4.68 -4.87 -8.48
CA TYR A 101 3.64 -4.17 -7.73
C TYR A 101 2.58 -5.13 -7.20
N THR A 102 2.31 -5.03 -5.92
CA THR A 102 1.26 -5.77 -5.24
C THR A 102 0.62 -4.93 -4.12
N ASP A 103 -0.29 -5.54 -3.38
CA ASP A 103 -1.03 -4.90 -2.30
C ASP A 103 -1.20 -5.86 -1.13
N CYS A 104 -1.10 -5.37 0.11
CA CYS A 104 -1.24 -6.23 1.29
C CYS A 104 -2.59 -6.93 1.35
N GLY A 105 -3.66 -6.27 0.90
CA GLY A 105 -4.99 -6.87 0.82
C GLY A 105 -5.08 -8.03 -0.17
N LEU A 106 -4.20 -8.05 -1.20
CA LEU A 106 -4.08 -9.15 -2.15
C LEU A 106 -3.21 -10.29 -1.63
N LEU A 107 -2.25 -9.98 -0.76
CA LEU A 107 -1.31 -10.97 -0.21
C LEU A 107 -1.86 -11.72 1.01
N LEU A 108 -2.83 -11.14 1.70
CA LEU A 108 -3.33 -11.66 2.98
C LEU A 108 -4.21 -12.91 2.83
N TYR A 109 -4.96 -12.99 1.73
CA TYR A 109 -5.91 -14.06 1.46
C TYR A 109 -5.66 -14.70 0.11
N ASP A 110 -6.00 -15.97 -0.02
CA ASP A 110 -6.26 -16.57 -1.33
C ASP A 110 -7.65 -16.13 -1.80
N ILE A 111 -7.66 -15.08 -2.61
CA ILE A 111 -8.87 -14.34 -2.96
C ILE A 111 -9.89 -15.23 -3.67
N GLU A 112 -9.44 -16.12 -4.54
CA GLU A 112 -10.32 -17.00 -5.32
C GLU A 112 -10.79 -18.20 -4.47
N ALA A 113 -9.87 -18.89 -3.80
CA ALA A 113 -10.21 -20.07 -3.01
C ALA A 113 -11.05 -19.74 -1.76
N GLN A 114 -10.90 -18.52 -1.21
CA GLN A 114 -11.62 -18.08 -0.01
C GLN A 114 -12.80 -17.13 -0.31
N ASP A 115 -13.07 -16.85 -1.58
CA ASP A 115 -14.13 -15.93 -2.04
C ASP A 115 -14.04 -14.55 -1.36
N MET A 116 -12.83 -13.97 -1.34
CA MET A 116 -12.55 -12.70 -0.63
C MET A 116 -12.83 -11.45 -1.49
N HIS A 117 -13.57 -11.59 -2.57
CA HIS A 117 -13.99 -10.51 -3.47
C HIS A 117 -12.83 -9.58 -3.90
N CYS A 118 -12.71 -8.40 -3.28
CA CYS A 118 -11.66 -7.42 -3.61
C CYS A 118 -10.38 -7.59 -2.78
N GLY A 119 -10.37 -8.48 -1.79
CA GLY A 119 -9.22 -8.77 -0.93
C GLY A 119 -9.39 -8.30 0.52
N GLY A 120 -8.30 -8.26 1.26
CA GLY A 120 -8.27 -7.83 2.65
C GLY A 120 -8.26 -6.31 2.81
N SER A 121 -8.75 -5.82 3.94
CA SER A 121 -8.72 -4.42 4.34
C SER A 121 -8.65 -4.28 5.86
N GLY A 122 -8.59 -3.04 6.32
CA GLY A 122 -8.63 -2.68 7.73
C GLY A 122 -7.26 -2.43 8.36
N CYS A 123 -7.29 -1.85 9.56
CA CYS A 123 -6.08 -1.36 10.23
C CYS A 123 -5.02 -2.43 10.54
N GLY A 124 -5.41 -3.70 10.62
CA GLY A 124 -4.50 -4.83 10.81
C GLY A 124 -3.90 -5.40 9.53
N CYS A 125 -4.44 -5.07 8.35
CA CYS A 125 -4.05 -5.68 7.08
C CYS A 125 -2.58 -5.45 6.74
N SER A 126 -2.18 -4.20 6.54
CA SER A 126 -0.81 -3.84 6.18
C SER A 126 0.22 -4.25 7.24
N ALA A 127 -0.13 -4.09 8.53
CA ALA A 127 0.75 -4.43 9.63
C ALA A 127 1.04 -5.93 9.70
N SER A 128 0.00 -6.77 9.53
CA SER A 128 0.15 -8.24 9.53
C SER A 128 1.02 -8.71 8.37
N VAL A 129 0.79 -8.17 7.17
CA VAL A 129 1.59 -8.54 5.98
C VAL A 129 3.02 -8.03 6.09
N LEU A 130 3.23 -6.79 6.56
CA LEU A 130 4.57 -6.25 6.76
C LEU A 130 5.37 -7.12 7.72
N CYS A 131 4.84 -7.38 8.93
CA CYS A 131 5.57 -8.09 9.98
C CYS A 131 5.70 -9.59 9.70
N GLY A 132 4.63 -10.22 9.20
CA GLY A 132 4.59 -11.67 9.01
C GLY A 132 5.24 -12.16 7.74
N TYR A 133 5.22 -11.36 6.68
CA TYR A 133 5.65 -11.80 5.35
C TYR A 133 6.76 -10.95 4.73
N LEU A 134 6.59 -9.62 4.67
CA LEU A 134 7.49 -8.75 3.91
C LEU A 134 8.86 -8.62 4.59
N LEU A 135 8.90 -8.25 5.87
CA LEU A 135 10.16 -8.13 6.62
C LEU A 135 10.90 -9.47 6.74
N ARG A 136 10.14 -10.56 6.87
CA ARG A 136 10.73 -11.90 6.83
C ARG A 136 11.35 -12.19 5.46
N GLY A 137 10.65 -11.88 4.38
CA GLY A 137 11.18 -12.06 3.02
C GLY A 137 12.44 -11.26 2.73
N MET A 138 12.54 -10.04 3.26
CA MET A 138 13.76 -9.25 3.18
C MET A 138 14.92 -9.91 3.94
N ARG A 139 14.70 -10.37 5.17
CA ARG A 139 15.72 -11.08 5.95
C ARG A 139 16.18 -12.39 5.30
N GLU A 140 15.29 -13.07 4.63
CA GLU A 140 15.57 -14.29 3.84
C GLU A 140 16.23 -13.99 2.48
N GLY A 141 16.39 -12.70 2.12
CA GLY A 141 17.02 -12.28 0.86
C GLY A 141 16.14 -12.38 -0.37
N ARG A 142 14.82 -12.59 -0.21
CA ARG A 142 13.88 -12.62 -1.35
C ARG A 142 13.79 -11.27 -2.04
N TRP A 143 13.90 -10.19 -1.27
CA TRP A 143 13.94 -8.81 -1.75
C TRP A 143 15.07 -8.05 -1.06
N GLN A 144 15.80 -7.24 -1.80
CA GLN A 144 16.88 -6.40 -1.28
C GLN A 144 16.42 -4.97 -1.04
N ARG A 145 15.51 -4.48 -1.90
CA ARG A 145 14.99 -3.11 -1.82
C ARG A 145 13.50 -3.10 -2.17
N MET A 146 12.67 -2.55 -1.28
CA MET A 146 11.24 -2.46 -1.54
C MET A 146 10.65 -1.13 -1.10
N ILE A 147 9.55 -0.75 -1.75
CA ILE A 147 8.66 0.32 -1.28
C ILE A 147 7.50 -0.31 -0.51
N PHE A 148 7.27 0.18 0.71
CA PHE A 148 6.07 -0.11 1.47
C PHE A 148 5.25 1.16 1.62
N ALA A 149 4.06 1.18 1.03
CA ALA A 149 3.19 2.35 0.91
C ALA A 149 1.80 2.09 1.51
N PRO A 150 1.68 2.05 2.86
CA PRO A 150 0.40 1.83 3.53
C PRO A 150 -0.57 2.96 3.22
N THR A 151 -1.83 2.58 3.02
CA THR A 151 -2.94 3.45 2.66
C THR A 151 -3.94 3.58 3.80
N GLY A 152 -4.69 4.67 3.79
CA GLY A 152 -5.78 4.89 4.71
C GLY A 152 -6.86 5.76 4.09
N ALA A 153 -8.07 5.64 4.61
CA ALA A 153 -9.19 6.47 4.22
C ALA A 153 -9.95 6.96 5.44
N LEU A 154 -10.41 8.20 5.39
CA LEU A 154 -11.26 8.76 6.43
C LEU A 154 -12.72 8.32 6.18
N LEU A 155 -13.08 7.20 6.78
CA LEU A 155 -14.43 6.66 6.73
C LEU A 155 -15.05 6.74 8.13
N SER A 156 -16.09 7.56 8.30
CA SER A 156 -16.87 7.61 9.52
C SER A 156 -18.36 7.38 9.22
N PRO A 157 -19.10 6.73 10.12
CA PRO A 157 -20.54 6.58 9.95
C PRO A 157 -21.26 7.92 9.77
N THR A 158 -20.82 8.95 10.49
CA THR A 158 -21.44 10.29 10.44
C THR A 158 -21.27 10.92 9.06
N THR A 159 -20.04 10.98 8.53
CA THR A 159 -19.77 11.61 7.23
C THR A 159 -20.43 10.82 6.09
N THR A 160 -20.41 9.48 6.18
CA THR A 160 -21.06 8.61 5.18
C THR A 160 -22.57 8.82 5.15
N LEU A 161 -23.23 8.92 6.30
CA LEU A 161 -24.68 9.16 6.37
C LEU A 161 -25.07 10.57 5.90
N GLN A 162 -24.15 11.52 5.95
CA GLN A 162 -24.32 12.87 5.42
C GLN A 162 -24.02 12.98 3.92
N GLY A 163 -23.58 11.90 3.28
CA GLY A 163 -23.23 11.88 1.85
C GLY A 163 -21.90 12.55 1.51
N GLU A 164 -21.05 12.76 2.51
CA GLU A 164 -19.73 13.34 2.33
C GLU A 164 -18.78 12.37 1.61
N SER A 165 -17.77 12.93 0.95
CA SER A 165 -16.72 12.14 0.29
C SER A 165 -15.77 11.48 1.30
N ILE A 166 -15.01 10.50 0.81
CA ILE A 166 -14.06 9.71 1.56
C ILE A 166 -12.64 10.10 1.14
N PRO A 167 -11.96 11.01 1.88
CA PRO A 167 -10.58 11.36 1.59
C PRO A 167 -9.64 10.18 1.85
N GLY A 168 -8.66 10.00 0.97
CA GLY A 168 -7.60 9.02 1.11
C GLY A 168 -6.25 9.63 1.48
N ILE A 169 -5.38 8.83 2.10
CA ILE A 169 -3.99 9.18 2.39
C ILE A 169 -3.10 7.96 2.14
N CYS A 170 -1.84 8.21 1.78
CA CYS A 170 -0.81 7.20 1.68
C CYS A 170 0.51 7.81 2.15
N HIS A 171 1.27 7.08 2.95
CA HIS A 171 2.67 7.39 3.22
C HIS A 171 3.54 6.29 2.62
N ALA A 172 4.82 6.55 2.38
CA ALA A 172 5.70 5.53 1.81
C ALA A 172 7.04 5.47 2.52
N LEU A 173 7.57 4.26 2.63
CA LEU A 173 8.89 3.95 3.14
C LEU A 173 9.68 3.20 2.07
N ILE A 174 10.97 3.51 1.92
CA ILE A 174 11.91 2.62 1.24
C ILE A 174 12.60 1.78 2.31
N LEU A 175 12.48 0.46 2.16
CA LEU A 175 13.17 -0.52 2.98
C LEU A 175 14.28 -1.17 2.16
N SER A 176 15.48 -1.26 2.72
CA SER A 176 16.66 -1.81 2.06
C SER A 176 17.45 -2.71 3.00
N ASN A 177 17.99 -3.81 2.49
CA ASN A 177 18.96 -4.65 3.23
C ASN A 177 20.34 -4.01 3.29
N GLN A 178 20.58 -2.97 2.48
CA GLN A 178 21.83 -2.21 2.49
C GLN A 178 21.59 -0.85 3.15
N LYS A 179 22.47 -0.46 4.04
CA LYS A 179 22.46 0.89 4.62
C LYS A 179 22.93 1.87 3.54
N GLU A 180 22.03 2.76 3.11
CA GLU A 180 22.43 3.88 2.26
C GLU A 180 23.13 4.93 3.12
N VAL A 181 24.33 5.35 2.70
CA VAL A 181 25.20 6.32 3.40
C VAL A 181 24.93 7.71 2.88
#